data_d308b5769b7b703ebd3528ba2db5b131
#
_entry.id   d308b5769b7b703ebd3528ba2db5b131
#
_cell.length_a   1.000
_cell.length_b   1.000
_cell.length_c   1.000
_cell.angle_alpha   90.00
_cell.angle_beta   90.00
_cell.angle_gamma   90.00
#
_symmetry.space_group_name_H-M   'P 1'
#
loop_
_entity.id
_entity.type
_entity.pdbx_description
1 polymer ?
#
loop_
_entity_poly.entity_id
_entity_poly.type
_entity_poly.pdbx_seq_one_letter_code
_entity_poly.pdbx_strand_id
1 'polypeptide(L)'
;MTRFRVLLLSFFLFAALSASAQSSNPSEPTVSARARAIHDSAIVVDTHADTPQRFLDEGFDIGSTDPSDVGHLCLDKARRGNLGAEFFSIWVDPETNQGHFAQHTFDLIDSVYEQAAHHPDRMMMAFSVADIERAHHEHKLAALMGIEGGHSIENDMHLLRDYYRLGVRYMTLSWSNTNEWSDSSGDINDPKIQHHNGLTDFGKQVVLEMNRLGMMVDISHVADKTFWDAIATTKAPVIASHSSARALVDAPRNMTDDMLRAVAKNGGVVQVNFFSGFVDQDYRQAMLAQEKDQAAAIQK
;
A
#
# COMPACT_ATOMS: atom_id res chain seq x y z
N MET A 1 -16.64 37.09 79.37
CA MET A 1 -16.09 38.21 78.56
C MET A 1 -15.48 37.65 77.32
N THR A 2 -16.28 37.55 76.22
CA THR A 2 -15.92 36.85 75.06
C THR A 2 -15.75 37.86 73.91
N ARG A 3 -14.53 37.89 73.33
CA ARG A 3 -14.24 38.82 72.24
C ARG A 3 -14.52 38.10 70.91
N PHE A 4 -15.52 38.58 70.16
CA PHE A 4 -15.77 38.23 68.78
C PHE A 4 -14.72 38.88 67.87
N ARG A 5 -13.99 38.07 67.09
CA ARG A 5 -13.20 38.54 65.96
C ARG A 5 -14.00 38.29 64.67
N VAL A 6 -14.33 39.40 64.01
CA VAL A 6 -14.92 39.40 62.66
C VAL A 6 -13.82 39.17 61.64
N LEU A 7 -13.96 38.09 60.85
CA LEU A 7 -13.09 37.78 59.73
C LEU A 7 -13.73 38.34 58.46
N LEU A 8 -13.12 39.38 57.89
CA LEU A 8 -13.52 39.86 56.55
C LEU A 8 -12.98 38.90 55.48
N LEU A 9 -13.87 38.17 54.76
CA LEU A 9 -13.56 37.47 53.57
C LEU A 9 -13.63 38.43 52.37
N SER A 10 -12.46 38.71 51.77
CA SER A 10 -12.36 39.45 50.51
C SER A 10 -12.55 38.43 49.37
N PHE A 11 -13.69 38.50 48.65
CA PHE A 11 -13.93 37.79 47.44
C PHE A 11 -13.17 38.46 46.28
N PHE A 12 -12.08 37.86 45.81
CA PHE A 12 -11.48 38.22 44.54
C PHE A 12 -12.25 37.51 43.40
N LEU A 13 -12.98 38.29 42.63
CA LEU A 13 -13.65 37.85 41.41
C LEU A 13 -12.60 37.76 40.29
N PHE A 14 -12.09 36.56 40.01
CA PHE A 14 -11.28 36.30 38.83
C PHE A 14 -12.23 36.16 37.62
N ALA A 15 -12.33 37.19 36.81
CA ALA A 15 -12.94 37.12 35.49
C ALA A 15 -11.98 36.32 34.55
N ALA A 16 -12.24 35.03 34.38
CA ALA A 16 -11.57 34.25 33.36
C ALA A 16 -12.06 34.71 31.98
N LEU A 17 -11.25 35.48 31.27
CA LEU A 17 -11.41 35.67 29.82
C LEU A 17 -11.11 34.37 29.16
N SER A 18 -12.13 33.59 28.81
CA SER A 18 -12.02 32.47 27.87
C SER A 18 -11.77 33.03 26.48
N ALA A 19 -10.52 33.18 26.09
CA ALA A 19 -10.16 33.38 24.71
C ALA A 19 -10.48 32.07 23.98
N SER A 20 -11.62 32.04 23.31
CA SER A 20 -11.93 30.97 22.31
C SER A 20 -10.94 31.15 21.18
N ALA A 21 -9.86 30.36 21.21
CA ALA A 21 -9.05 30.15 20.03
C ALA A 21 -9.94 29.39 19.02
N GLN A 22 -10.61 30.15 18.14
CA GLN A 22 -11.16 29.57 16.93
C GLN A 22 -9.97 29.01 16.13
N SER A 23 -9.76 27.69 16.19
CA SER A 23 -8.95 26.99 15.22
C SER A 23 -9.64 27.21 13.87
N SER A 24 -9.14 28.14 13.06
CA SER A 24 -9.47 28.20 11.66
C SER A 24 -8.93 26.92 11.04
N ASN A 25 -9.78 25.90 10.88
CA ASN A 25 -9.49 24.85 9.94
C ASN A 25 -9.13 25.54 8.62
N PRO A 26 -7.98 25.25 8.01
CA PRO A 26 -7.69 25.76 6.69
C PRO A 26 -8.88 25.36 5.80
N SER A 27 -9.53 26.34 5.18
CA SER A 27 -10.63 26.08 4.26
C SER A 27 -10.14 25.05 3.23
N GLU A 28 -10.88 23.96 3.04
CA GLU A 28 -10.57 23.01 2.00
C GLU A 28 -10.30 23.77 0.69
N PRO A 29 -9.23 23.43 -0.05
CA PRO A 29 -8.90 24.14 -1.28
C PRO A 29 -10.09 24.04 -2.25
N THR A 30 -10.57 25.17 -2.71
CA THR A 30 -11.69 25.23 -3.65
C THR A 30 -11.25 24.63 -4.98
N VAL A 31 -11.75 23.42 -5.28
CA VAL A 31 -11.52 22.76 -6.57
C VAL A 31 -12.31 23.49 -7.66
N SER A 32 -11.63 23.91 -8.75
CA SER A 32 -12.31 24.55 -9.87
C SER A 32 -13.29 23.60 -10.56
N ALA A 33 -14.37 24.13 -11.14
CA ALA A 33 -15.35 23.33 -11.89
C ALA A 33 -14.70 22.51 -13.02
N ARG A 34 -13.66 23.07 -13.68
CA ARG A 34 -12.90 22.37 -14.72
C ARG A 34 -12.10 21.18 -14.16
N ALA A 35 -11.41 21.38 -13.03
CA ALA A 35 -10.65 20.31 -12.39
C ALA A 35 -11.57 19.17 -11.92
N ARG A 36 -12.73 19.53 -11.33
CA ARG A 36 -13.74 18.55 -10.94
C ARG A 36 -14.28 17.77 -12.14
N ALA A 37 -14.65 18.43 -13.24
CA ALA A 37 -15.16 17.76 -14.43
C ALA A 37 -14.11 16.78 -15.03
N ILE A 38 -12.82 17.15 -15.04
CA ILE A 38 -11.75 16.25 -15.50
C ILE A 38 -11.65 15.04 -14.56
N HIS A 39 -11.63 15.27 -13.25
CA HIS A 39 -11.54 14.19 -12.26
C HIS A 39 -12.76 13.26 -12.34
N ASP A 40 -13.97 13.79 -12.39
CA ASP A 40 -15.21 13.01 -12.43
C ASP A 40 -15.36 12.17 -13.73
N SER A 41 -14.70 12.57 -14.82
CA SER A 41 -14.66 11.82 -16.07
C SER A 41 -13.49 10.82 -16.19
N ALA A 42 -12.54 10.85 -15.27
CA ALA A 42 -11.38 9.97 -15.28
C ALA A 42 -11.69 8.62 -14.63
N ILE A 43 -11.06 7.55 -15.13
CA ILE A 43 -10.96 6.29 -14.41
C ILE A 43 -9.73 6.41 -13.49
N VAL A 44 -9.97 6.61 -12.20
CA VAL A 44 -8.92 6.66 -11.18
C VAL A 44 -8.61 5.24 -10.73
N VAL A 45 -7.35 4.85 -10.81
CA VAL A 45 -6.89 3.51 -10.41
C VAL A 45 -5.85 3.67 -9.31
N ASP A 46 -6.09 3.06 -8.15
CA ASP A 46 -5.08 2.83 -7.14
C ASP A 46 -4.54 1.40 -7.30
N THR A 47 -3.24 1.25 -7.20
CA THR A 47 -2.59 -0.03 -7.50
C THR A 47 -2.12 -0.78 -6.26
N HIS A 48 -2.43 -0.27 -5.06
CA HIS A 48 -2.02 -0.96 -3.83
C HIS A 48 -2.78 -0.48 -2.59
N ALA A 49 -3.56 -1.36 -1.99
CA ALA A 49 -4.14 -1.14 -0.66
C ALA A 49 -4.16 -2.44 0.17
N ASP A 50 -3.65 -2.37 1.42
CA ASP A 50 -3.57 -3.50 2.36
C ASP A 50 -4.90 -3.81 3.07
N THR A 51 -6.01 -3.32 2.53
CA THR A 51 -7.33 -3.50 3.11
C THR A 51 -7.74 -4.97 3.34
N PRO A 52 -7.31 -5.97 2.51
CA PRO A 52 -7.64 -7.38 2.73
C PRO A 52 -7.19 -7.93 4.08
N GLN A 53 -6.11 -7.41 4.68
CA GLN A 53 -5.70 -7.79 6.03
C GLN A 53 -6.83 -7.55 7.03
N ARG A 54 -7.52 -6.42 6.91
CA ARG A 54 -8.62 -6.07 7.79
C ARG A 54 -9.86 -6.96 7.60
N PHE A 55 -10.06 -7.48 6.39
CA PHE A 55 -11.17 -8.41 6.13
C PHE A 55 -11.03 -9.68 6.97
N LEU A 56 -9.81 -10.25 7.03
CA LEU A 56 -9.53 -11.46 7.81
C LEU A 56 -9.34 -11.19 9.30
N ASP A 57 -8.51 -10.20 9.65
CA ASP A 57 -8.05 -10.01 11.03
C ASP A 57 -9.06 -9.26 11.89
N GLU A 58 -9.84 -8.34 11.30
CA GLU A 58 -10.78 -7.47 12.01
C GLU A 58 -12.24 -7.79 11.68
N GLY A 59 -12.51 -8.64 10.69
CA GLY A 59 -13.87 -8.84 10.17
C GLY A 59 -14.45 -7.56 9.57
N PHE A 60 -13.57 -6.68 9.01
CA PHE A 60 -13.98 -5.42 8.44
C PHE A 60 -14.83 -5.62 7.18
N ASP A 61 -15.97 -4.93 7.12
CA ASP A 61 -16.81 -4.84 5.93
C ASP A 61 -16.49 -3.56 5.17
N ILE A 62 -16.02 -3.67 3.92
CA ILE A 62 -15.66 -2.52 3.09
C ILE A 62 -16.87 -1.58 2.80
N GLY A 63 -18.08 -2.09 2.91
CA GLY A 63 -19.32 -1.32 2.82
C GLY A 63 -19.71 -0.59 4.10
N SER A 64 -18.97 -0.75 5.19
CA SER A 64 -19.25 -0.14 6.49
C SER A 64 -19.36 1.39 6.38
N THR A 65 -20.36 1.93 7.08
CA THR A 65 -20.58 3.39 7.23
C THR A 65 -20.27 3.86 8.65
N ASP A 66 -19.59 3.04 9.44
CA ASP A 66 -19.22 3.37 10.82
C ASP A 66 -18.30 4.60 10.84
N PRO A 67 -18.73 5.72 11.45
CA PRO A 67 -17.92 6.93 11.50
C PRO A 67 -16.69 6.81 12.41
N SER A 68 -16.63 5.78 13.26
CA SER A 68 -15.47 5.49 14.10
C SER A 68 -14.36 4.75 13.34
N ASP A 69 -14.64 4.23 12.15
CA ASP A 69 -13.64 3.57 11.31
C ASP A 69 -12.60 4.57 10.82
N VAL A 70 -11.37 4.41 11.31
CA VAL A 70 -10.21 5.23 10.94
C VAL A 70 -9.48 4.73 9.70
N GLY A 71 -9.93 3.62 9.10
CA GLY A 71 -9.36 3.05 7.89
C GLY A 71 -9.42 4.01 6.70
N HIS A 72 -8.47 3.87 5.78
CA HIS A 72 -8.33 4.78 4.64
C HIS A 72 -9.30 4.46 3.51
N LEU A 73 -9.65 3.20 3.29
CA LEU A 73 -10.51 2.73 2.20
C LEU A 73 -11.81 2.12 2.73
N CYS A 74 -12.93 2.60 2.21
CA CYS A 74 -14.23 1.96 2.22
C CYS A 74 -15.02 2.40 0.97
N LEU A 75 -16.12 1.72 0.64
CA LEU A 75 -16.88 2.01 -0.59
C LEU A 75 -17.42 3.45 -0.66
N ASP A 76 -17.76 4.05 0.48
CA ASP A 76 -18.21 5.45 0.53
C ASP A 76 -17.08 6.45 0.27
N LYS A 77 -15.87 6.20 0.80
CA LYS A 77 -14.68 7.02 0.53
C LYS A 77 -14.25 6.86 -0.93
N ALA A 78 -14.20 5.64 -1.46
CA ALA A 78 -13.89 5.34 -2.85
C ALA A 78 -14.83 6.12 -3.79
N ARG A 79 -16.14 6.02 -3.58
CA ARG A 79 -17.15 6.74 -4.37
C ARG A 79 -16.99 8.26 -4.29
N ARG A 80 -16.75 8.82 -3.11
CA ARG A 80 -16.55 10.28 -2.94
C ARG A 80 -15.28 10.77 -3.62
N GLY A 81 -14.23 9.93 -3.62
CA GLY A 81 -12.95 10.21 -4.25
C GLY A 81 -12.89 9.86 -5.74
N ASN A 82 -14.01 9.39 -6.35
CA ASN A 82 -14.05 8.89 -7.73
C ASN A 82 -13.01 7.76 -7.99
N LEU A 83 -12.69 6.95 -6.98
CA LEU A 83 -11.83 5.78 -7.16
C LEU A 83 -12.61 4.74 -7.96
N GLY A 84 -12.15 4.48 -9.18
CA GLY A 84 -12.82 3.56 -10.12
C GLY A 84 -12.29 2.13 -10.04
N ALA A 85 -11.02 1.95 -9.68
CA ALA A 85 -10.41 0.63 -9.55
C ALA A 85 -9.38 0.61 -8.41
N GLU A 86 -9.35 -0.50 -7.69
CA GLU A 86 -8.44 -0.75 -6.58
C GLU A 86 -7.76 -2.11 -6.75
N PHE A 87 -6.44 -2.14 -6.64
CA PHE A 87 -5.70 -3.37 -6.49
C PHE A 87 -5.54 -3.69 -5.00
N PHE A 88 -6.32 -4.64 -4.53
CA PHE A 88 -6.21 -5.17 -3.18
C PHE A 88 -4.93 -5.98 -3.03
N SER A 89 -4.09 -5.59 -2.06
CA SER A 89 -2.84 -6.27 -1.74
C SER A 89 -3.11 -7.61 -1.05
N ILE A 90 -2.66 -8.67 -1.68
CA ILE A 90 -2.64 -10.02 -1.11
C ILE A 90 -1.24 -10.20 -0.51
N TRP A 91 -1.08 -9.70 0.71
CA TRP A 91 0.18 -9.71 1.44
C TRP A 91 0.16 -10.75 2.56
N VAL A 92 1.21 -11.53 2.65
CA VAL A 92 1.39 -12.55 3.70
C VAL A 92 2.61 -12.20 4.52
N ASP A 93 2.43 -12.02 5.83
CA ASP A 93 3.54 -11.77 6.73
C ASP A 93 4.51 -12.97 6.76
N PRO A 94 5.77 -12.80 6.33
CA PRO A 94 6.71 -13.89 6.25
C PRO A 94 7.19 -14.40 7.62
N GLU A 95 7.03 -13.64 8.70
CA GLU A 95 7.46 -14.06 10.04
C GLU A 95 6.40 -14.94 10.72
N THR A 96 5.13 -14.54 10.62
CA THR A 96 4.03 -15.20 11.33
C THR A 96 3.41 -16.35 10.54
N ASN A 97 3.60 -16.41 9.20
CA ASN A 97 2.98 -17.41 8.33
C ASN A 97 3.97 -18.43 7.75
N GLN A 98 5.11 -18.66 8.38
CA GLN A 98 6.10 -19.64 7.89
C GLN A 98 5.47 -21.02 7.71
N GLY A 99 5.64 -21.58 6.49
CA GLY A 99 5.07 -22.88 6.10
C GLY A 99 3.58 -22.87 5.75
N HIS A 100 2.95 -21.69 5.71
CA HIS A 100 1.53 -21.51 5.40
C HIS A 100 1.28 -20.34 4.42
N PHE A 101 2.28 -19.92 3.66
CA PHE A 101 2.16 -18.75 2.77
C PHE A 101 1.05 -18.95 1.73
N ALA A 102 1.03 -20.11 1.07
CA ALA A 102 0.01 -20.41 0.07
C ALA A 102 -1.40 -20.43 0.69
N GLN A 103 -1.58 -21.06 1.85
CA GLN A 103 -2.87 -21.08 2.52
C GLN A 103 -3.38 -19.68 2.81
N HIS A 104 -2.57 -18.84 3.46
CA HIS A 104 -2.97 -17.48 3.81
C HIS A 104 -3.20 -16.61 2.57
N THR A 105 -2.43 -16.82 1.49
CA THR A 105 -2.67 -16.18 0.19
C THR A 105 -4.08 -16.53 -0.35
N PHE A 106 -4.51 -17.79 -0.28
CA PHE A 106 -5.85 -18.19 -0.69
C PHE A 106 -6.94 -17.58 0.20
N ASP A 107 -6.73 -17.54 1.52
CA ASP A 107 -7.68 -16.93 2.46
C ASP A 107 -7.89 -15.43 2.16
N LEU A 108 -6.81 -14.70 1.86
CA LEU A 108 -6.88 -13.28 1.45
C LEU A 108 -7.58 -13.10 0.11
N ILE A 109 -7.29 -13.94 -0.88
CA ILE A 109 -7.97 -13.91 -2.19
C ILE A 109 -9.47 -14.12 -1.99
N ASP A 110 -9.87 -15.12 -1.21
CA ASP A 110 -11.28 -15.44 -0.92
C ASP A 110 -11.98 -14.28 -0.24
N SER A 111 -11.32 -13.62 0.72
CA SER A 111 -11.88 -12.47 1.43
C SER A 111 -12.26 -11.32 0.50
N VAL A 112 -11.47 -11.06 -0.57
CA VAL A 112 -11.80 -10.04 -1.59
C VAL A 112 -13.03 -10.46 -2.39
N TYR A 113 -13.15 -11.74 -2.76
CA TYR A 113 -14.34 -12.27 -3.44
C TYR A 113 -15.60 -12.16 -2.55
N GLU A 114 -15.48 -12.44 -1.25
CA GLU A 114 -16.58 -12.30 -0.31
C GLU A 114 -17.07 -10.85 -0.23
N GLN A 115 -16.16 -9.88 -0.13
CA GLN A 115 -16.52 -8.46 -0.12
C GLN A 115 -17.25 -8.05 -1.41
N ALA A 116 -16.78 -8.49 -2.57
CA ALA A 116 -17.44 -8.22 -3.84
C ALA A 116 -18.83 -8.88 -3.92
N ALA A 117 -18.99 -10.07 -3.35
CA ALA A 117 -20.27 -10.77 -3.29
C ALA A 117 -21.26 -10.13 -2.30
N HIS A 118 -20.78 -9.55 -1.21
CA HIS A 118 -21.61 -8.83 -0.24
C HIS A 118 -22.13 -7.49 -0.77
N HIS A 119 -21.37 -6.83 -1.68
CA HIS A 119 -21.69 -5.50 -2.21
C HIS A 119 -21.80 -5.46 -3.74
N PRO A 120 -22.61 -6.33 -4.39
CA PRO A 120 -22.63 -6.47 -5.86
C PRO A 120 -23.19 -5.25 -6.59
N ASP A 121 -23.87 -4.37 -5.89
CA ASP A 121 -24.36 -3.07 -6.40
C ASP A 121 -23.29 -1.97 -6.40
N ARG A 122 -22.20 -2.13 -5.64
CA ARG A 122 -21.17 -1.10 -5.41
C ARG A 122 -19.76 -1.52 -5.80
N MET A 123 -19.49 -2.82 -5.91
CA MET A 123 -18.19 -3.40 -6.17
C MET A 123 -18.33 -4.60 -7.12
N MET A 124 -17.32 -4.87 -7.93
CA MET A 124 -17.26 -6.07 -8.76
C MET A 124 -15.82 -6.50 -8.98
N MET A 125 -15.59 -7.80 -9.08
CA MET A 125 -14.29 -8.33 -9.49
C MET A 125 -13.96 -7.89 -10.91
N ALA A 126 -12.70 -7.50 -11.14
CA ALA A 126 -12.19 -7.13 -12.47
C ALA A 126 -10.91 -7.91 -12.78
N PHE A 127 -10.82 -8.42 -14.01
CA PHE A 127 -9.71 -9.25 -14.46
C PHE A 127 -9.08 -8.71 -15.74
N SER A 128 -9.65 -7.65 -16.30
CA SER A 128 -9.23 -7.03 -17.56
C SER A 128 -9.55 -5.54 -17.58
N VAL A 129 -8.98 -4.81 -18.52
CA VAL A 129 -9.31 -3.40 -18.76
C VAL A 129 -10.80 -3.24 -19.07
N ALA A 130 -11.39 -4.14 -19.85
CA ALA A 130 -12.82 -4.11 -20.16
C ALA A 130 -13.70 -4.24 -18.90
N ASP A 131 -13.26 -4.99 -17.88
CA ASP A 131 -13.98 -5.09 -16.61
C ASP A 131 -13.88 -3.77 -15.82
N ILE A 132 -12.73 -3.10 -15.83
CA ILE A 132 -12.54 -1.79 -15.19
C ILE A 132 -13.45 -0.76 -15.87
N GLU A 133 -13.46 -0.72 -17.20
CA GLU A 133 -14.33 0.19 -17.97
C GLU A 133 -15.82 -0.08 -17.70
N ARG A 134 -16.21 -1.36 -17.60
CA ARG A 134 -17.58 -1.75 -17.24
C ARG A 134 -17.93 -1.32 -15.83
N ALA A 135 -17.06 -1.56 -14.84
CA ALA A 135 -17.27 -1.13 -13.47
C ALA A 135 -17.44 0.39 -13.37
N HIS A 136 -16.58 1.15 -14.06
CA HIS A 136 -16.69 2.61 -14.14
C HIS A 136 -18.03 3.06 -14.74
N HIS A 137 -18.48 2.44 -15.84
CA HIS A 137 -19.77 2.73 -16.45
C HIS A 137 -20.96 2.39 -15.53
N GLU A 138 -20.83 1.34 -14.74
CA GLU A 138 -21.83 0.92 -13.75
C GLU A 138 -21.72 1.65 -12.40
N HIS A 139 -20.78 2.58 -12.26
CA HIS A 139 -20.48 3.30 -11.02
C HIS A 139 -20.14 2.39 -9.84
N LYS A 140 -19.43 1.29 -10.11
CA LYS A 140 -18.90 0.33 -9.14
C LYS A 140 -17.40 0.46 -9.00
N LEU A 141 -16.87 0.10 -7.82
CA LEU A 141 -15.45 -0.10 -7.64
C LEU A 141 -15.02 -1.41 -8.32
N ALA A 142 -14.10 -1.34 -9.27
CA ALA A 142 -13.46 -2.50 -9.84
C ALA A 142 -12.43 -3.05 -8.84
N ALA A 143 -12.63 -4.28 -8.36
CA ALA A 143 -11.72 -4.97 -7.46
C ALA A 143 -10.75 -5.83 -8.25
N LEU A 144 -9.48 -5.50 -8.19
CA LEU A 144 -8.39 -6.29 -8.71
C LEU A 144 -7.53 -6.81 -7.55
N MET A 145 -6.65 -7.76 -7.81
CA MET A 145 -5.75 -8.31 -6.79
C MET A 145 -4.31 -8.33 -7.28
N GLY A 146 -3.39 -7.96 -6.38
CA GLY A 146 -1.96 -8.08 -6.57
C GLY A 146 -1.31 -8.78 -5.39
N ILE A 147 -0.47 -9.76 -5.62
CA ILE A 147 0.31 -10.38 -4.55
C ILE A 147 1.49 -9.50 -4.22
N GLU A 148 1.67 -9.23 -2.93
CA GLU A 148 2.81 -8.50 -2.41
C GLU A 148 3.81 -9.45 -1.75
N GLY A 149 4.82 -9.81 -2.53
CA GLY A 149 5.91 -10.68 -2.08
C GLY A 149 5.89 -12.07 -2.71
N GLY A 150 6.94 -12.35 -3.49
CA GLY A 150 7.09 -13.61 -4.22
C GLY A 150 7.28 -14.86 -3.34
N HIS A 151 7.50 -14.71 -2.02
CA HIS A 151 7.48 -15.82 -1.09
C HIS A 151 6.13 -16.55 -1.06
N SER A 152 5.03 -15.87 -1.42
CA SER A 152 3.68 -16.45 -1.51
C SER A 152 3.57 -17.62 -2.47
N ILE A 153 4.47 -17.74 -3.47
CA ILE A 153 4.46 -18.90 -4.39
C ILE A 153 5.24 -20.11 -3.85
N GLU A 154 5.86 -20.04 -2.67
CA GLU A 154 6.61 -21.13 -2.04
C GLU A 154 7.57 -21.84 -3.03
N ASN A 155 8.19 -21.07 -3.93
CA ASN A 155 9.07 -21.55 -5.03
C ASN A 155 8.37 -22.52 -6.03
N ASP A 156 7.04 -22.49 -6.09
CA ASP A 156 6.25 -23.36 -6.97
C ASP A 156 5.55 -22.55 -8.08
N MET A 157 5.93 -22.82 -9.32
CA MET A 157 5.30 -22.24 -10.51
C MET A 157 3.83 -22.64 -10.70
N HIS A 158 3.36 -23.73 -10.07
CA HIS A 158 1.95 -24.09 -10.11
C HIS A 158 1.12 -23.11 -9.29
N LEU A 159 1.59 -22.71 -8.09
CA LEU A 159 0.93 -21.69 -7.28
C LEU A 159 0.84 -20.35 -8.02
N LEU A 160 1.92 -19.92 -8.71
CA LEU A 160 1.88 -18.70 -9.52
C LEU A 160 0.76 -18.75 -10.58
N ARG A 161 0.61 -19.89 -11.26
CA ARG A 161 -0.44 -20.09 -12.28
C ARG A 161 -1.83 -20.13 -11.67
N ASP A 162 -1.97 -20.75 -10.51
CA ASP A 162 -3.26 -20.87 -9.83
C ASP A 162 -3.73 -19.50 -9.29
N TYR A 163 -2.83 -18.70 -8.75
CA TYR A 163 -3.14 -17.31 -8.35
C TYR A 163 -3.60 -16.47 -9.55
N TYR A 164 -2.95 -16.61 -10.71
CA TYR A 164 -3.43 -15.93 -11.92
C TYR A 164 -4.84 -16.39 -12.33
N ARG A 165 -5.12 -17.69 -12.27
CA ARG A 165 -6.46 -18.24 -12.56
C ARG A 165 -7.51 -17.71 -11.58
N LEU A 166 -7.13 -17.49 -10.33
CA LEU A 166 -7.99 -16.89 -9.29
C LEU A 166 -8.13 -15.37 -9.41
N GLY A 167 -7.49 -14.75 -10.39
CA GLY A 167 -7.71 -13.34 -10.69
C GLY A 167 -6.61 -12.38 -10.24
N VAL A 168 -5.49 -12.86 -9.71
CA VAL A 168 -4.32 -12.02 -9.42
C VAL A 168 -3.76 -11.47 -10.74
N ARG A 169 -3.45 -10.17 -10.77
CA ARG A 169 -3.00 -9.50 -12.00
C ARG A 169 -1.61 -8.91 -11.92
N TYR A 170 -1.04 -8.78 -10.73
CA TYR A 170 0.40 -8.56 -10.57
C TYR A 170 0.95 -9.39 -9.41
N MET A 171 2.27 -9.54 -9.38
CA MET A 171 3.00 -10.01 -8.18
C MET A 171 4.27 -9.20 -8.02
N THR A 172 4.49 -8.70 -6.81
CA THR A 172 5.75 -8.08 -6.37
C THR A 172 6.79 -9.19 -6.14
N LEU A 173 7.98 -9.05 -6.73
CA LEU A 173 8.99 -10.12 -6.74
C LEU A 173 9.55 -10.44 -5.35
N SER A 174 9.65 -9.44 -4.48
CA SER A 174 9.95 -9.58 -3.04
C SER A 174 9.16 -8.55 -2.25
N TRP A 175 8.93 -8.79 -0.97
CA TRP A 175 8.44 -7.77 -0.03
C TRP A 175 9.64 -7.11 0.69
N SER A 176 9.51 -6.73 1.96
CA SER A 176 10.61 -6.17 2.76
C SER A 176 11.65 -7.24 3.17
N ASN A 177 11.43 -8.49 2.79
CA ASN A 177 12.33 -9.62 2.99
C ASN A 177 12.85 -10.16 1.65
N THR A 178 14.14 -10.43 1.59
CA THR A 178 14.75 -11.27 0.56
C THR A 178 14.15 -12.67 0.65
N ASN A 179 13.67 -13.20 -0.49
CA ASN A 179 13.16 -14.56 -0.58
C ASN A 179 14.16 -15.48 -1.29
N GLU A 180 13.81 -16.74 -1.58
CA GLU A 180 14.71 -17.73 -2.13
C GLU A 180 15.24 -17.41 -3.54
N TRP A 181 14.72 -16.37 -4.21
CA TRP A 181 15.07 -16.10 -5.60
C TRP A 181 15.10 -14.61 -5.99
N SER A 182 14.79 -13.69 -5.06
CA SER A 182 14.71 -12.25 -5.29
C SER A 182 15.17 -11.47 -4.08
N ASP A 183 16.18 -10.62 -4.24
CA ASP A 183 16.65 -9.74 -3.18
C ASP A 183 15.69 -8.55 -2.98
N SER A 184 15.47 -8.21 -1.72
CA SER A 184 14.63 -7.10 -1.28
C SER A 184 15.45 -5.84 -0.96
N SER A 185 14.84 -4.67 -1.13
CA SER A 185 15.39 -3.41 -0.63
C SER A 185 15.24 -3.25 0.90
N GLY A 186 14.35 -4.04 1.52
CA GLY A 186 14.05 -3.92 2.96
C GLY A 186 15.16 -4.44 3.85
N ASP A 187 15.81 -5.51 3.45
CA ASP A 187 16.88 -6.19 4.21
C ASP A 187 18.25 -6.15 3.52
N ILE A 188 18.40 -5.41 2.42
CA ILE A 188 19.62 -5.39 1.60
C ILE A 188 20.90 -5.03 2.37
N ASN A 189 20.77 -4.33 3.48
CA ASN A 189 21.87 -3.92 4.33
C ASN A 189 22.04 -4.81 5.57
N ASP A 190 21.22 -5.85 5.75
CA ASP A 190 21.38 -6.78 6.88
C ASP A 190 22.47 -7.83 6.57
N PRO A 191 23.61 -7.82 7.29
CA PRO A 191 24.71 -8.76 7.04
C PRO A 191 24.36 -10.20 7.42
N LYS A 192 23.23 -10.46 8.06
CA LYS A 192 22.76 -11.81 8.42
C LYS A 192 22.00 -12.48 7.28
N ILE A 193 21.52 -11.71 6.31
CA ILE A 193 20.75 -12.22 5.20
C ILE A 193 21.71 -12.59 4.06
N GLN A 194 21.54 -13.79 3.52
CA GLN A 194 22.26 -14.21 2.33
C GLN A 194 21.54 -13.68 1.09
N HIS A 195 22.17 -12.72 0.41
CA HIS A 195 21.64 -12.15 -0.83
C HIS A 195 22.12 -12.93 -2.07
N HIS A 196 21.32 -12.88 -3.12
CA HIS A 196 21.57 -13.54 -4.43
C HIS A 196 22.31 -12.63 -5.41
N ASN A 197 22.51 -11.36 -5.08
CA ASN A 197 22.95 -10.31 -6.00
C ASN A 197 21.94 -10.12 -7.17
N GLY A 198 20.66 -9.99 -6.84
CA GLY A 198 19.56 -9.74 -7.75
C GLY A 198 18.58 -10.93 -7.85
N LEU A 199 18.13 -11.25 -9.08
CA LEU A 199 17.31 -12.42 -9.36
C LEU A 199 18.18 -13.67 -9.59
N THR A 200 17.79 -14.77 -8.95
CA THR A 200 18.33 -16.09 -9.32
C THR A 200 17.80 -16.51 -10.70
N ASP A 201 18.29 -17.63 -11.25
CA ASP A 201 17.77 -18.17 -12.49
C ASP A 201 16.29 -18.61 -12.37
N PHE A 202 15.86 -19.08 -11.18
CA PHE A 202 14.44 -19.33 -10.91
C PHE A 202 13.64 -18.02 -10.91
N GLY A 203 14.13 -16.95 -10.26
CA GLY A 203 13.48 -15.64 -10.28
C GLY A 203 13.29 -15.08 -11.71
N LYS A 204 14.28 -15.26 -12.58
CA LYS A 204 14.13 -14.91 -14.01
C LYS A 204 13.06 -15.75 -14.71
N GLN A 205 12.96 -17.04 -14.39
CA GLN A 205 11.88 -17.90 -14.92
C GLN A 205 10.51 -17.46 -14.41
N VAL A 206 10.39 -17.01 -13.14
CA VAL A 206 9.16 -16.41 -12.60
C VAL A 206 8.73 -15.20 -13.42
N VAL A 207 9.65 -14.26 -13.69
CA VAL A 207 9.38 -13.08 -14.52
C VAL A 207 8.88 -13.46 -15.92
N LEU A 208 9.51 -14.43 -16.55
CA LEU A 208 9.11 -14.90 -17.88
C LEU A 208 7.73 -15.60 -17.85
N GLU A 209 7.44 -16.37 -16.81
CA GLU A 209 6.14 -17.02 -16.66
C GLU A 209 5.02 -16.01 -16.38
N MET A 210 5.28 -14.98 -15.56
CA MET A 210 4.36 -13.86 -15.36
C MET A 210 4.04 -13.19 -16.72
N ASN A 211 5.05 -12.92 -17.54
CA ASN A 211 4.82 -12.37 -18.87
C ASN A 211 3.98 -13.29 -19.75
N ARG A 212 4.24 -14.62 -19.72
CA ARG A 212 3.46 -15.61 -20.49
C ARG A 212 1.99 -15.64 -20.05
N LEU A 213 1.73 -15.51 -18.77
CA LEU A 213 0.38 -15.48 -18.22
C LEU A 213 -0.37 -14.16 -18.54
N GLY A 214 0.36 -13.06 -18.74
CA GLY A 214 -0.21 -11.71 -18.76
C GLY A 214 -0.36 -11.10 -17.36
N MET A 215 0.40 -11.63 -16.38
CA MET A 215 0.53 -11.06 -15.05
C MET A 215 1.61 -9.98 -15.07
N MET A 216 1.32 -8.79 -14.56
CA MET A 216 2.27 -7.68 -14.48
C MET A 216 3.36 -8.01 -13.45
N VAL A 217 4.62 -7.72 -13.82
CA VAL A 217 5.75 -7.80 -12.91
C VAL A 217 5.81 -6.52 -12.09
N ASP A 218 5.58 -6.61 -10.79
CA ASP A 218 5.70 -5.48 -9.88
C ASP A 218 7.11 -5.43 -9.28
N ILE A 219 7.75 -4.26 -9.47
CA ILE A 219 9.12 -3.99 -9.04
C ILE A 219 9.17 -3.10 -7.79
N SER A 220 8.05 -2.91 -7.09
CA SER A 220 8.06 -2.34 -5.75
C SER A 220 8.84 -3.25 -4.79
N HIS A 221 9.41 -2.73 -3.72
CA HIS A 221 10.18 -3.46 -2.70
C HIS A 221 11.51 -4.08 -3.14
N VAL A 222 11.76 -4.30 -4.41
CA VAL A 222 12.95 -5.02 -4.86
C VAL A 222 14.24 -4.24 -4.63
N ALA A 223 15.36 -4.96 -4.41
CA ALA A 223 16.68 -4.35 -4.39
C ALA A 223 17.06 -3.80 -5.78
N ASP A 224 17.98 -2.81 -5.82
CA ASP A 224 18.41 -2.18 -7.08
C ASP A 224 18.85 -3.20 -8.13
N LYS A 225 19.62 -4.20 -7.73
CA LYS A 225 20.08 -5.25 -8.66
C LYS A 225 18.95 -6.13 -9.15
N THR A 226 17.99 -6.47 -8.29
CA THR A 226 16.77 -7.20 -8.67
C THR A 226 15.96 -6.42 -9.69
N PHE A 227 15.81 -5.09 -9.50
CA PHE A 227 15.17 -4.21 -10.48
C PHE A 227 15.81 -4.33 -11.87
N TRP A 228 17.15 -4.20 -11.94
CA TRP A 228 17.86 -4.27 -13.22
C TRP A 228 17.75 -5.64 -13.87
N ASP A 229 17.78 -6.71 -13.10
CA ASP A 229 17.57 -8.07 -13.60
C ASP A 229 16.13 -8.27 -14.13
N ALA A 230 15.14 -7.74 -13.42
CA ALA A 230 13.74 -7.79 -13.86
C ALA A 230 13.55 -7.04 -15.19
N ILE A 231 14.08 -5.80 -15.31
CA ILE A 231 14.05 -5.01 -16.55
C ILE A 231 14.77 -5.71 -17.71
N ALA A 232 15.89 -6.35 -17.44
CA ALA A 232 16.65 -7.07 -18.47
C ALA A 232 15.92 -8.38 -18.91
N THR A 233 15.13 -8.97 -18.04
CA THR A 233 14.47 -10.27 -18.28
C THR A 233 13.08 -10.12 -18.88
N THR A 234 12.31 -9.14 -18.41
CA THR A 234 10.90 -8.96 -18.83
C THR A 234 10.76 -8.69 -20.33
N LYS A 235 9.65 -9.15 -20.90
CA LYS A 235 9.24 -8.88 -22.30
C LYS A 235 7.99 -7.99 -22.37
N ALA A 236 7.48 -7.57 -21.21
CA ALA A 236 6.29 -6.75 -21.07
C ALA A 236 6.57 -5.53 -20.16
N PRO A 237 5.76 -4.48 -20.22
CA PRO A 237 5.85 -3.37 -19.27
C PRO A 237 5.74 -3.85 -17.83
N VAL A 238 6.59 -3.27 -16.96
CA VAL A 238 6.53 -3.51 -15.51
C VAL A 238 5.66 -2.45 -14.82
N ILE A 239 5.28 -2.73 -13.58
CA ILE A 239 4.63 -1.78 -12.69
C ILE A 239 5.46 -1.60 -11.42
N ALA A 240 5.59 -0.37 -10.93
CA ALA A 240 5.87 -0.12 -9.52
C ALA A 240 4.55 0.26 -8.86
N SER A 241 3.91 -0.70 -8.22
CA SER A 241 2.56 -0.52 -7.67
C SER A 241 2.50 0.55 -6.58
N HIS A 242 3.60 0.73 -5.82
CA HIS A 242 3.73 1.74 -4.77
C HIS A 242 5.20 2.05 -4.47
N SER A 243 5.78 3.01 -5.19
CA SER A 243 7.17 3.46 -5.01
C SER A 243 7.28 4.99 -5.17
N SER A 244 8.41 5.56 -4.71
CA SER A 244 8.67 6.99 -4.79
C SER A 244 10.07 7.27 -5.35
N ALA A 245 10.46 8.55 -5.46
CA ALA A 245 11.74 8.95 -6.04
C ALA A 245 12.84 9.08 -4.98
N ARG A 246 13.96 8.39 -5.18
CA ARG A 246 15.12 8.45 -4.27
C ARG A 246 15.75 9.82 -4.22
N ALA A 247 15.64 10.60 -5.29
CA ALA A 247 16.11 11.98 -5.32
C ALA A 247 15.38 12.91 -4.33
N LEU A 248 14.14 12.56 -3.90
CA LEU A 248 13.40 13.29 -2.89
C LEU A 248 13.74 12.79 -1.48
N VAL A 249 13.77 11.47 -1.30
CA VAL A 249 14.07 10.82 -0.03
C VAL A 249 15.00 9.64 -0.27
N ASP A 250 16.19 9.71 0.32
CA ASP A 250 17.19 8.64 0.23
C ASP A 250 16.76 7.42 1.05
N ALA A 251 15.96 6.60 0.42
CA ALA A 251 15.49 5.33 0.95
C ALA A 251 15.76 4.21 -0.07
N PRO A 252 16.30 3.04 0.34
CA PRO A 252 16.47 1.90 -0.57
C PRO A 252 15.19 1.48 -1.28
N ARG A 253 14.04 1.73 -0.65
CA ARG A 253 12.69 1.46 -1.16
C ARG A 253 12.29 2.37 -2.33
N ASN A 254 12.93 3.54 -2.45
CA ASN A 254 12.68 4.52 -3.51
C ASN A 254 13.53 4.24 -4.74
N MET A 255 13.02 4.62 -5.90
CA MET A 255 13.65 4.41 -7.20
C MET A 255 14.62 5.54 -7.54
N THR A 256 15.77 5.19 -8.09
CA THR A 256 16.68 6.18 -8.65
C THR A 256 16.13 6.78 -9.95
N ASP A 257 16.64 7.95 -10.35
CA ASP A 257 16.26 8.58 -11.63
C ASP A 257 16.52 7.67 -12.84
N ASP A 258 17.58 6.87 -12.79
CA ASP A 258 17.90 5.94 -13.89
C ASP A 258 16.90 4.77 -13.92
N MET A 259 16.45 4.29 -12.78
CA MET A 259 15.35 3.29 -12.70
C MET A 259 14.04 3.86 -13.25
N LEU A 260 13.68 5.09 -12.89
CA LEU A 260 12.49 5.77 -13.41
C LEU A 260 12.56 5.92 -14.94
N ARG A 261 13.73 6.30 -15.49
CA ARG A 261 13.95 6.35 -16.96
C ARG A 261 13.85 4.97 -17.60
N ALA A 262 14.34 3.92 -16.92
CA ALA A 262 14.28 2.56 -17.43
C ALA A 262 12.83 2.04 -17.47
N VAL A 263 12.01 2.32 -16.43
CA VAL A 263 10.56 2.01 -16.45
C VAL A 263 9.86 2.74 -17.58
N ALA A 264 10.13 4.04 -17.76
CA ALA A 264 9.55 4.81 -18.86
C ALA A 264 9.94 4.22 -20.25
N LYS A 265 11.19 3.81 -20.43
CA LYS A 265 11.65 3.15 -21.66
C LYS A 265 11.01 1.78 -21.88
N ASN A 266 10.72 1.05 -20.80
CA ASN A 266 10.04 -0.25 -20.83
C ASN A 266 8.54 -0.10 -21.16
N GLY A 267 7.97 1.11 -21.05
CA GLY A 267 6.53 1.37 -21.19
C GLY A 267 5.74 1.10 -19.92
N GLY A 268 6.42 0.94 -18.80
CA GLY A 268 5.83 0.66 -17.49
C GLY A 268 5.29 1.91 -16.79
N VAL A 269 4.75 1.72 -15.60
CA VAL A 269 4.10 2.75 -14.77
C VAL A 269 4.68 2.72 -13.36
N VAL A 270 4.84 3.90 -12.76
CA VAL A 270 5.20 4.07 -11.35
C VAL A 270 4.05 4.79 -10.65
N GLN A 271 3.46 4.16 -9.65
CA GLN A 271 2.44 4.74 -8.78
C GLN A 271 3.11 5.30 -7.54
N VAL A 272 2.86 6.58 -7.26
CA VAL A 272 3.50 7.30 -6.15
C VAL A 272 2.91 6.83 -4.84
N ASN A 273 3.77 6.36 -3.94
CA ASN A 273 3.41 6.01 -2.57
C ASN A 273 3.29 7.28 -1.72
N PHE A 274 2.25 7.38 -0.89
CA PHE A 274 2.01 8.55 -0.01
C PHE A 274 2.59 8.39 1.40
N PHE A 275 3.29 7.30 1.70
CA PHE A 275 3.94 7.15 3.00
C PHE A 275 4.99 8.25 3.22
N SER A 276 4.82 9.04 4.29
CA SER A 276 5.65 10.22 4.54
C SER A 276 7.14 9.91 4.57
N GLY A 277 7.55 8.73 5.07
CA GLY A 277 8.95 8.29 5.06
C GLY A 277 9.56 8.04 3.69
N PHE A 278 8.78 8.09 2.60
CA PHE A 278 9.25 7.95 1.22
C PHE A 278 9.13 9.23 0.40
N VAL A 279 8.46 10.27 0.93
CA VAL A 279 8.25 11.53 0.21
C VAL A 279 8.73 12.77 0.96
N ASP A 280 9.05 12.65 2.25
CA ASP A 280 9.56 13.72 3.11
C ASP A 280 10.84 13.28 3.83
N GLN A 281 11.97 13.93 3.51
CA GLN A 281 13.28 13.56 4.04
C GLN A 281 13.42 13.86 5.54
N ASP A 282 12.80 14.95 6.02
CA ASP A 282 12.87 15.33 7.45
C ASP A 282 12.05 14.35 8.29
N TYR A 283 10.86 13.97 7.81
CA TYR A 283 10.06 12.94 8.45
C TYR A 283 10.81 11.60 8.52
N ARG A 284 11.46 11.18 7.42
CA ARG A 284 12.26 9.96 7.39
C ARG A 284 13.39 9.97 8.42
N GLN A 285 14.12 11.08 8.52
CA GLN A 285 15.21 11.20 9.50
C GLN A 285 14.69 11.09 10.94
N ALA A 286 13.57 11.74 11.25
CA ALA A 286 12.94 11.66 12.56
C ALA A 286 12.46 10.22 12.89
N MET A 287 11.86 9.54 11.92
CA MET A 287 11.42 8.14 12.05
C MET A 287 12.60 7.20 12.36
N LEU A 288 13.67 7.27 11.57
CA LEU A 288 14.87 6.45 11.77
C LEU A 288 15.57 6.71 13.13
N ALA A 289 15.55 7.96 13.59
CA ALA A 289 16.06 8.29 14.91
C ALA A 289 15.21 7.66 16.02
N GLN A 290 13.90 7.70 15.89
CA GLN A 290 12.97 7.08 16.85
C GLN A 290 13.13 5.55 16.89
N GLU A 291 13.23 4.89 15.74
CA GLU A 291 13.46 3.43 15.64
C GLU A 291 14.77 3.02 16.36
N LYS A 292 15.83 3.80 16.15
CA LYS A 292 17.13 3.57 16.81
C LYS A 292 17.03 3.71 18.33
N ASP A 293 16.31 4.72 18.84
CA ASP A 293 16.12 4.94 20.26
C ASP A 293 15.28 3.81 20.90
N GLN A 294 14.24 3.35 20.21
CA GLN A 294 13.43 2.21 20.64
C GLN A 294 14.26 0.92 20.70
N ALA A 295 15.04 0.61 19.66
CA ALA A 295 15.92 -0.55 19.66
C ALA A 295 16.95 -0.52 20.80
N ALA A 296 17.52 0.65 21.10
CA ALA A 296 18.44 0.84 22.24
C ALA A 296 17.76 0.69 23.61
N ALA A 297 16.46 1.00 23.71
CA ALA A 297 15.67 0.84 24.93
C ALA A 297 15.33 -0.64 25.23
N ILE A 298 15.07 -1.44 24.17
CA ILE A 298 14.77 -2.88 24.29
C ILE A 298 16.00 -3.68 24.71
N GLN A 299 17.21 -3.22 24.37
CA GLN A 299 18.48 -3.91 24.71
C GLN A 299 18.96 -3.63 26.13
N LYS A 300 18.34 -2.77 26.91
CA LYS A 300 18.65 -2.45 28.32
C LYS A 300 17.76 -3.22 29.28
#